data_3c598eac19f975d9b7809b85f0ff2c49
#
_entry.id   3c598eac19f975d9b7809b85f0ff2c49
#
_cell.length_a   1.000
_cell.length_b   1.000
_cell.length_c   1.000
_cell.angle_alpha   90.00
_cell.angle_beta   90.00
_cell.angle_gamma   90.00
#
_symmetry.space_group_name_H-M   'P 1'
#
loop_
_entity.id
_entity.type
_entity.pdbx_description
1 polymer ?
#
loop_
_entity_poly.entity_id
_entity_poly.type
_entity_poly.pdbx_seq_one_letter_code
_entity_poly.pdbx_strand_id
1 'polypeptide(L)' 'MQQVKKYTTGFFKGEARNQFWRDVKKMAKQGWHLHTVTDEGVGVGQRHTGRLKAVYEK' A
#
# COMPACT_ATOMS: atom_id res chain seq x y z
N MET A 1 8.64 1.34 -16.22
CA MET A 1 7.26 0.86 -16.09
C MET A 1 6.81 0.98 -14.65
N GLN A 2 5.62 1.49 -14.43
CA GLN A 2 5.10 1.69 -13.08
C GLN A 2 3.78 0.97 -12.90
N GLN A 3 3.54 0.54 -11.67
CA GLN A 3 2.28 -0.08 -11.30
C GLN A 3 1.79 0.55 -10.01
N VAL A 4 0.52 0.96 -10.01
CA VAL A 4 -0.10 1.56 -8.83
C VAL A 4 -0.98 0.52 -8.16
N LYS A 5 -0.81 0.36 -6.86
CA LYS A 5 -1.65 -0.53 -6.07
C LYS A 5 -2.22 0.23 -4.88
N LYS A 6 -3.49 -0.03 -4.59
CA LYS A 6 -4.16 0.58 -3.46
C LYS A 6 -4.52 -0.48 -2.44
N TYR A 7 -4.32 -0.16 -1.18
CA TYR A 7 -4.59 -1.07 -0.08
C TYR A 7 -5.60 -0.42 0.84
N THR A 8 -6.60 -1.17 1.22
CA THR A 8 -7.62 -0.69 2.16
C THR A 8 -7.77 -1.69 3.28
N THR A 9 -7.93 -1.17 4.49
CA THR A 9 -8.21 -2.01 5.64
C THR A 9 -9.59 -2.62 5.47
N GLY A 10 -9.67 -3.93 5.62
CA GLY A 10 -10.92 -4.65 5.48
C GLY A 10 -11.08 -5.65 6.61
N PHE A 11 -12.34 -6.01 6.85
CA PHE A 11 -12.67 -6.93 7.94
C PHE A 11 -11.95 -8.27 7.77
N PHE A 12 -11.88 -8.77 6.54
CA PHE A 12 -11.22 -10.05 6.27
C PHE A 12 -9.85 -9.90 5.65
N LYS A 13 -9.50 -8.72 5.22
CA LYS A 13 -8.23 -8.49 4.54
C LYS A 13 -7.11 -8.09 5.48
N GLY A 14 -7.46 -7.67 6.70
CA GLY A 14 -6.49 -7.13 7.62
C GLY A 14 -6.22 -5.66 7.38
N GLU A 15 -5.25 -5.13 8.08
CA GLU A 15 -4.90 -3.72 7.96
C GLU A 15 -4.19 -3.44 6.64
N ALA A 16 -4.43 -2.24 6.10
CA ALA A 16 -3.79 -1.82 4.85
C ALA A 16 -2.27 -1.89 4.96
N ARG A 17 -1.73 -1.51 6.11
CA ARG A 17 -0.29 -1.55 6.35
C ARG A 17 0.26 -2.97 6.19
N ASN A 18 -0.44 -3.96 6.75
CA ASN A 18 0.01 -5.34 6.67
C ASN A 18 -0.09 -5.86 5.24
N GLN A 19 -1.14 -5.51 4.54
CA GLN A 19 -1.29 -5.86 3.13
C GLN A 19 -0.15 -5.26 2.30
N PHE A 20 0.15 -3.99 2.57
CA PHE A 20 1.21 -3.27 1.88
C PHE A 20 2.56 -3.95 2.08
N TRP A 21 2.91 -4.27 3.32
CA TRP A 21 4.21 -4.88 3.61
C TRP A 21 4.36 -6.25 2.96
N ARG A 22 3.30 -7.04 2.96
CA ARG A 22 3.32 -8.34 2.29
C ARG A 22 3.54 -8.17 0.79
N ASP A 23 2.86 -7.18 0.21
CA ASP A 23 2.96 -6.94 -1.22
C ASP A 23 4.32 -6.39 -1.62
N VAL A 24 4.90 -5.53 -0.80
CA VAL A 24 6.25 -5.02 -1.05
C VAL A 24 7.23 -6.18 -1.21
N LYS A 25 7.16 -7.15 -0.30
CA LYS A 25 8.04 -8.31 -0.35
C LYS A 25 7.78 -9.15 -1.60
N LYS A 26 6.51 -9.34 -1.92
CA LYS A 26 6.12 -10.12 -3.09
C LYS A 26 6.56 -9.44 -4.38
N MET A 27 6.36 -8.15 -4.46
CA MET A 27 6.75 -7.39 -5.64
C MET A 27 8.26 -7.37 -5.82
N ALA A 28 9.00 -7.27 -4.72
CA ALA A 28 10.45 -7.29 -4.78
C ALA A 28 10.98 -8.58 -5.41
N LYS A 29 10.33 -9.70 -5.13
CA LYS A 29 10.72 -10.99 -5.70
C LYS A 29 10.52 -11.03 -7.21
N GLN A 30 9.64 -10.17 -7.72
CA GLN A 30 9.35 -10.09 -9.15
C GLN A 30 10.15 -8.99 -9.85
N GLY A 31 11.06 -8.36 -9.15
CA GLY A 31 11.89 -7.32 -9.72
C GLY A 31 11.32 -5.92 -9.61
N TRP A 32 10.18 -5.77 -8.93
CA TRP A 32 9.60 -4.46 -8.69
C TRP A 32 10.15 -3.86 -7.41
N HIS A 33 10.32 -2.56 -7.39
CA HIS A 33 10.71 -1.88 -6.17
C HIS A 33 9.74 -0.74 -5.89
N LEU A 34 9.63 -0.40 -4.63
CA LEU A 34 8.72 0.64 -4.19
C LEU A 34 9.28 2.01 -4.57
N HIS A 35 8.51 2.75 -5.34
CA HIS A 35 8.89 4.11 -5.73
C HIS A 35 8.33 5.12 -4.74
N THR A 36 7.04 5.04 -4.47
CA THR A 36 6.36 6.01 -3.62
C THR A 36 5.22 5.32 -2.89
N VAL A 37 4.99 5.73 -1.64
CA VAL A 37 3.82 5.30 -0.90
C VAL A 37 3.16 6.54 -0.31
N THR A 38 1.84 6.61 -0.46
CA THR A 38 1.05 7.73 0.04
C THR A 38 -0.07 7.18 0.91
N ASP A 39 -0.26 7.80 2.06
CA ASP A 39 -1.39 7.46 2.93
C ASP A 39 -2.56 8.32 2.52
N GLU A 40 -3.52 7.72 1.83
CA GLU A 40 -4.72 8.41 1.39
C GLU A 40 -5.81 8.40 2.44
N GLY A 41 -5.53 7.75 3.57
CA GLY A 41 -6.52 7.58 4.61
C GLY A 41 -6.44 8.60 5.73
N VAL A 42 -5.63 9.63 5.57
CA VAL A 42 -5.55 10.68 6.57
C VAL A 42 -6.75 11.58 6.41
N GLY A 43 -7.68 11.50 7.36
CA GLY A 43 -8.88 12.30 7.31
C GLY A 43 -8.81 13.52 8.23
N VAL A 44 -9.94 14.20 8.31
CA VAL A 44 -10.05 15.40 9.12
C VAL A 44 -9.74 15.16 10.59
N GLY A 45 -9.98 13.96 11.07
CA GLY A 45 -9.68 13.61 12.45
C GLY A 45 -8.25 13.21 12.70
N GLN A 46 -7.38 13.34 11.72
CA GLN A 46 -5.97 13.01 11.81
C GLN A 46 -5.69 11.54 12.09
N ARG A 47 -6.67 10.72 11.84
CA ARG A 47 -6.48 9.28 11.98
C ARG A 47 -6.32 8.65 10.61
N HIS A 48 -5.48 7.65 10.55
CA HIS A 48 -5.37 6.86 9.33
C HIS A 48 -6.68 6.11 9.12
N THR A 49 -7.22 6.22 7.94
CA THR A 49 -8.45 5.50 7.60
C THR A 49 -8.16 4.15 6.98
N GLY A 50 -6.89 3.74 7.04
CA GLY A 50 -6.51 2.43 6.54
C GLY A 50 -6.44 2.35 5.03
N ARG A 51 -6.09 3.43 4.36
CA ARG A 51 -5.91 3.45 2.91
C ARG A 51 -4.47 3.82 2.58
N LEU A 52 -3.85 3.01 1.77
CA LEU A 52 -2.50 3.28 1.29
C LEU A 52 -2.48 3.14 -0.23
N LYS A 53 -1.70 3.99 -0.86
CA LYS A 53 -1.45 3.93 -2.29
C LYS A 53 0.04 3.74 -2.49
N ALA A 54 0.41 2.70 -3.19
CA ALA A 54 1.82 2.43 -3.46
C ALA A 54 2.07 2.45 -4.95
N VAL A 55 3.18 3.05 -5.34
CA VAL A 55 3.63 3.05 -6.73
C VAL A 55 4.90 2.22 -6.78
N TYR A 56 4.88 1.17 -7.57
CA TYR A 56 6.03 0.30 -7.79
C TYR A 56 6.62 0.58 -9.15
N GLU A 57 7.92 0.46 -9.24
CA GLU A 57 8.63 0.69 -10.49
C GLU A 57 9.52 -0.49 -10.83
N LYS A 58 9.61 -0.77 -12.11
CA LYS A 58 10.42 -1.88 -12.59
C LYS A 58 11.29 -1.45 -13.76
#